data_38cf00e3e396e73727b5eec9680540b8
#
_entry.id   38cf00e3e396e73727b5eec9680540b8
#
_cell.length_a   1.000
_cell.length_b   1.000
_cell.length_c   1.000
_cell.angle_alpha   90.00
_cell.angle_beta   90.00
_cell.angle_gamma   90.00
#
_symmetry.space_group_name_H-M   'P 1'
#
loop_
_entity.id
_entity.type
_entity.pdbx_description
1 polymer ?
#
loop_
_entity_poly.entity_id
_entity_poly.type
_entity_poly.pdbx_seq_one_letter_code
_entity_poly.pdbx_strand_id
1 'polypeptide(L)'
;MSTVFLGMDFAREKFTHRVRGWRRVSSYNQRQILREGEYVDLVKYEIPAKFPASKGKKIIWFSDLHFKGHNELEEKILEESLDFSRDINPEYIVYGGDVVTYASVLPMVRDFLKSLPEKSKKMAVLGNWEYSKRWLKHRDWRAFFESSGFKLLVNESCEFDDFLFYGTDDLRKGEILGPKEVPDDKEIIFLAHSPDAFIHISNNEILEKTSLVLSGHTHGGQIRLPFLGALLTSSRYWRKFDYGHFVNNKAATNMIVSSGLGCSSIPLRVSCRRELALITLV
;
A
#
# COMPACT_ATOMS: atom_id res chain seq x y z
N MET A 1 -13.07 0.33 38.67
CA MET A 1 -12.24 -0.56 37.83
C MET A 1 -13.01 -1.42 36.81
N SER A 2 -14.36 -1.52 36.87
CA SER A 2 -15.16 -2.38 35.96
C SER A 2 -15.58 -1.74 34.63
N THR A 3 -15.53 -0.43 34.48
CA THR A 3 -16.02 0.29 33.27
C THR A 3 -15.02 0.30 32.10
N VAL A 4 -13.73 0.12 32.39
CA VAL A 4 -12.67 0.10 31.36
C VAL A 4 -12.62 -1.25 30.62
N PHE A 5 -12.96 -2.34 31.30
CA PHE A 5 -12.98 -3.68 30.72
C PHE A 5 -14.15 -3.90 29.74
N LEU A 6 -15.32 -3.34 30.02
CA LEU A 6 -16.50 -3.45 29.15
C LEU A 6 -16.30 -2.71 27.81
N GLY A 7 -15.56 -1.60 27.80
CA GLY A 7 -15.24 -0.86 26.58
C GLY A 7 -14.25 -1.60 25.66
N MET A 8 -13.35 -2.38 26.22
CA MET A 8 -12.38 -3.19 25.45
C MET A 8 -13.02 -4.41 24.80
N ASP A 9 -13.99 -5.06 25.44
CA ASP A 9 -14.68 -6.23 24.88
C ASP A 9 -15.64 -5.84 23.76
N PHE A 10 -16.36 -4.74 23.88
CA PHE A 10 -17.24 -4.22 22.81
C PHE A 10 -16.46 -3.75 21.56
N ALA A 11 -15.30 -3.16 21.77
CA ALA A 11 -14.38 -2.82 20.68
C ALA A 11 -13.83 -4.09 20.01
N ARG A 12 -13.46 -5.09 20.82
CA ARG A 12 -12.90 -6.36 20.33
C ARG A 12 -13.90 -7.18 19.52
N GLU A 13 -15.18 -7.22 19.89
CA GLU A 13 -16.25 -7.90 19.16
C GLU A 13 -16.55 -7.23 17.80
N LYS A 14 -16.67 -5.90 17.75
CA LYS A 14 -16.82 -5.15 16.50
C LYS A 14 -15.61 -5.32 15.57
N PHE A 15 -14.40 -5.39 16.13
CA PHE A 15 -13.17 -5.59 15.36
C PHE A 15 -13.08 -6.99 14.75
N THR A 16 -13.47 -8.04 15.47
CA THR A 16 -13.44 -9.42 14.95
C THR A 16 -14.44 -9.66 13.84
N HIS A 17 -15.59 -8.97 13.81
CA HIS A 17 -16.59 -9.09 12.75
C HIS A 17 -16.09 -8.56 11.40
N ARG A 18 -15.39 -7.42 11.38
CA ARG A 18 -14.91 -6.77 10.16
C ARG A 18 -13.81 -7.57 9.43
N VAL A 19 -13.06 -8.38 10.13
CA VAL A 19 -12.02 -9.24 9.55
C VAL A 19 -12.51 -10.64 9.19
N ARG A 20 -13.78 -10.96 9.43
CA ARG A 20 -14.38 -12.24 9.01
C ARG A 20 -14.38 -12.35 7.47
N GLY A 21 -14.03 -13.52 7.00
CA GLY A 21 -13.95 -13.78 5.56
C GLY A 21 -12.57 -13.50 4.94
N TRP A 22 -11.72 -12.71 5.56
CA TRP A 22 -10.37 -12.50 5.07
C TRP A 22 -9.46 -13.67 5.40
N ARG A 23 -8.80 -14.22 4.39
CA ARG A 23 -7.75 -15.23 4.53
C ARG A 23 -6.52 -14.81 3.76
N ARG A 24 -5.35 -15.19 4.27
CA ARG A 24 -4.12 -15.09 3.48
C ARG A 24 -4.17 -16.13 2.37
N VAL A 25 -3.80 -15.72 1.20
CA VAL A 25 -3.58 -16.65 0.09
C VAL A 25 -2.26 -17.35 0.37
N SER A 26 -2.37 -18.64 0.75
CA SER A 26 -1.18 -19.48 0.93
C SER A 26 -0.75 -19.87 -0.45
N SER A 27 0.30 -19.29 -0.94
CA SER A 27 1.14 -19.94 -1.88
C SER A 27 1.50 -19.29 -3.18
N TYR A 28 2.44 -19.93 -3.65
CA TYR A 28 3.17 -20.09 -4.90
C TYR A 28 2.46 -19.61 -6.19
N ASN A 29 1.15 -19.71 -6.31
CA ASN A 29 0.45 -19.43 -7.58
C ASN A 29 0.02 -17.96 -7.77
N GLN A 30 0.02 -17.15 -6.72
CA GLN A 30 -0.46 -15.76 -6.81
C GLN A 30 0.55 -14.72 -6.32
N ARG A 31 1.68 -15.13 -5.76
CA ARG A 31 2.81 -14.28 -5.39
C ARG A 31 4.08 -14.95 -5.89
N GLN A 32 4.71 -14.38 -6.89
CA GLN A 32 5.94 -14.90 -7.48
C GLN A 32 7.03 -13.83 -7.41
N ILE A 33 8.22 -14.20 -6.95
CA ILE A 33 9.39 -13.35 -7.17
C ILE A 33 9.71 -13.45 -8.67
N LEU A 34 9.37 -12.40 -9.40
CA LEU A 34 9.62 -12.32 -10.84
C LEU A 34 11.11 -12.06 -11.11
N ARG A 35 11.72 -11.22 -10.27
CA ARG A 35 13.14 -10.93 -10.28
C ARG A 35 13.62 -10.70 -8.85
N GLU A 36 14.59 -11.48 -8.42
CA GLU A 36 15.33 -11.26 -7.18
C GLU A 36 16.41 -10.23 -7.46
N GLY A 37 16.29 -9.06 -6.84
CA GLY A 37 17.28 -8.01 -6.95
C GLY A 37 18.30 -8.06 -5.83
N GLU A 38 19.33 -7.25 -5.92
CA GLU A 38 20.31 -7.12 -4.86
C GLU A 38 19.69 -6.44 -3.62
N TYR A 39 18.93 -5.38 -3.84
CA TYR A 39 18.31 -4.55 -2.80
C TYR A 39 16.81 -4.71 -2.70
N VAL A 40 16.12 -4.97 -3.82
CA VAL A 40 14.65 -5.00 -3.94
C VAL A 40 14.22 -6.20 -4.75
N ASP A 41 13.21 -6.93 -4.30
CA ASP A 41 12.57 -7.96 -5.11
C ASP A 41 11.43 -7.37 -5.94
N LEU A 42 11.39 -7.68 -7.23
CA LEU A 42 10.21 -7.48 -8.05
C LEU A 42 9.27 -8.68 -7.86
N VAL A 43 8.14 -8.44 -7.18
CA VAL A 43 7.19 -9.50 -6.83
C VAL A 43 5.92 -9.33 -7.63
N LYS A 44 5.54 -10.35 -8.39
CA LYS A 44 4.31 -10.38 -9.18
C LYS A 44 3.14 -10.94 -8.36
N TYR A 45 1.99 -10.27 -8.49
CA TYR A 45 0.68 -10.71 -8.01
C TYR A 45 -0.30 -10.76 -9.18
N GLU A 46 -0.97 -11.88 -9.36
CA GLU A 46 -2.05 -12.03 -10.33
C GLU A 46 -3.39 -11.89 -9.62
N ILE A 47 -4.18 -10.92 -10.04
CA ILE A 47 -5.46 -10.57 -9.43
C ILE A 47 -6.56 -10.75 -10.47
N PRO A 48 -7.61 -11.53 -10.19
CA PRO A 48 -8.73 -11.65 -11.08
C PRO A 48 -9.38 -10.29 -11.37
N ALA A 49 -9.48 -9.94 -12.65
CA ALA A 49 -10.19 -8.75 -13.11
C ALA A 49 -11.71 -8.98 -12.96
N LYS A 50 -12.45 -8.01 -12.46
CA LYS A 50 -13.92 -8.05 -12.47
C LYS A 50 -14.49 -7.68 -13.84
N PHE A 51 -13.77 -6.86 -14.60
CA PHE A 51 -14.17 -6.39 -15.92
C PHE A 51 -13.18 -6.84 -17.00
N PRO A 52 -13.69 -7.30 -18.15
CA PRO A 52 -12.81 -7.77 -19.24
C PRO A 52 -11.82 -6.71 -19.74
N ALA A 53 -12.20 -5.44 -19.76
CA ALA A 53 -11.37 -4.32 -20.20
C ALA A 53 -10.15 -4.10 -19.31
N SER A 54 -10.21 -4.53 -18.04
CA SER A 54 -9.10 -4.41 -17.09
C SER A 54 -8.05 -5.50 -17.26
N LYS A 55 -8.32 -6.57 -18.01
CA LYS A 55 -7.40 -7.70 -18.17
C LYS A 55 -6.12 -7.29 -18.86
N GLY A 56 -5.01 -7.83 -18.38
CA GLY A 56 -3.67 -7.55 -18.87
C GLY A 56 -3.06 -6.26 -18.33
N LYS A 57 -3.84 -5.40 -17.68
CA LYS A 57 -3.35 -4.15 -17.11
C LYS A 57 -2.39 -4.41 -15.96
N LYS A 58 -1.33 -3.60 -15.92
CA LYS A 58 -0.23 -3.71 -14.94
C LYS A 58 -0.19 -2.48 -14.04
N ILE A 59 -0.05 -2.73 -12.76
CA ILE A 59 0.11 -1.71 -11.73
C ILE A 59 1.40 -1.98 -10.98
N ILE A 60 2.29 -1.01 -10.91
CA ILE A 60 3.42 -1.02 -9.96
C ILE A 60 2.93 -0.39 -8.67
N TRP A 61 3.13 -1.08 -7.56
CA TRP A 61 2.83 -0.62 -6.22
C TRP A 61 4.08 -0.64 -5.34
N PHE A 62 4.37 0.47 -4.66
CA PHE A 62 5.42 0.57 -3.64
C PHE A 62 5.05 1.58 -2.57
N SER A 63 5.64 1.43 -1.38
CA SER A 63 5.34 2.27 -0.21
C SER A 63 6.52 2.31 0.77
N ASP A 64 6.40 3.12 1.80
CA ASP A 64 7.22 3.04 3.00
C ASP A 64 8.72 3.18 2.71
N LEU A 65 9.14 4.24 2.03
CA LEU A 65 10.54 4.53 1.79
C LEU A 65 11.26 4.87 3.10
N HIS A 66 10.68 5.73 3.95
CA HIS A 66 11.25 6.16 5.25
C HIS A 66 12.72 6.57 5.19
N PHE A 67 13.17 7.12 4.09
CA PHE A 67 14.56 7.46 3.91
C PHE A 67 15.04 8.51 4.90
N LYS A 68 16.29 8.36 5.36
CA LYS A 68 16.87 9.12 6.47
C LYS A 68 18.03 9.98 6.05
N GLY A 69 18.69 9.67 4.94
CA GLY A 69 19.84 10.40 4.46
C GLY A 69 20.21 10.02 3.04
N HIS A 70 21.12 10.78 2.46
CA HIS A 70 21.75 10.39 1.22
C HIS A 70 22.83 9.35 1.55
N ASN A 71 22.51 8.07 1.37
CA ASN A 71 23.45 6.97 1.52
C ASN A 71 23.30 6.00 0.36
N GLU A 72 24.38 5.30 0.07
CA GLU A 72 24.48 4.40 -1.06
C GLU A 72 23.35 3.35 -1.10
N LEU A 73 22.93 2.84 0.05
CA LEU A 73 21.85 1.85 0.11
C LEU A 73 20.51 2.44 -0.35
N GLU A 74 20.16 3.66 0.09
CA GLU A 74 18.90 4.31 -0.30
C GLU A 74 18.91 4.64 -1.80
N GLU A 75 20.04 5.10 -2.34
CA GLU A 75 20.22 5.35 -3.77
C GLU A 75 20.07 4.07 -4.58
N LYS A 76 20.72 2.97 -4.19
CA LYS A 76 20.61 1.67 -4.86
C LYS A 76 19.20 1.08 -4.84
N ILE A 77 18.47 1.26 -3.75
CA ILE A 77 17.05 0.87 -3.68
C ILE A 77 16.22 1.63 -4.74
N LEU A 78 16.45 2.94 -4.91
CA LEU A 78 15.73 3.74 -5.90
C LEU A 78 16.15 3.38 -7.32
N GLU A 79 17.44 3.22 -7.59
CA GLU A 79 17.96 2.83 -8.90
C GLU A 79 17.35 1.50 -9.36
N GLU A 80 17.41 0.46 -8.53
CA GLU A 80 16.88 -0.86 -8.86
C GLU A 80 15.36 -0.85 -9.03
N SER A 81 14.64 -0.08 -8.19
CA SER A 81 13.19 0.10 -8.31
C SER A 81 12.81 0.83 -9.60
N LEU A 82 13.64 1.78 -10.03
CA LEU A 82 13.44 2.53 -11.27
C LEU A 82 13.68 1.63 -12.49
N ASP A 83 14.73 0.83 -12.48
CA ASP A 83 15.04 -0.09 -13.56
C ASP A 83 13.93 -1.13 -13.75
N PHE A 84 13.43 -1.72 -12.64
CA PHE A 84 12.29 -2.62 -12.72
C PHE A 84 11.04 -1.92 -13.27
N SER A 85 10.78 -0.69 -12.84
CA SER A 85 9.61 0.07 -13.30
C SER A 85 9.70 0.40 -14.80
N ARG A 86 10.88 0.73 -15.30
CA ARG A 86 11.13 0.99 -16.72
C ARG A 86 11.01 -0.26 -17.58
N ASP A 87 11.57 -1.38 -17.11
CA ASP A 87 11.48 -2.67 -17.82
C ASP A 87 10.02 -3.15 -17.94
N ILE A 88 9.23 -2.98 -16.89
CA ILE A 88 7.80 -3.37 -16.89
C ILE A 88 6.94 -2.40 -17.70
N ASN A 89 7.25 -1.11 -17.67
CA ASN A 89 6.49 -0.03 -18.30
C ASN A 89 4.98 -0.16 -18.05
N PRO A 90 4.51 -0.07 -16.78
CA PRO A 90 3.13 -0.34 -16.41
C PRO A 90 2.17 0.77 -16.84
N GLU A 91 0.87 0.47 -16.92
CA GLU A 91 -0.16 1.50 -17.13
C GLU A 91 -0.33 2.40 -15.91
N TYR A 92 -0.17 1.85 -14.71
CA TYR A 92 -0.38 2.57 -13.46
C TYR A 92 0.81 2.40 -12.51
N ILE A 93 1.16 3.48 -11.84
CA ILE A 93 2.15 3.47 -10.75
C ILE A 93 1.49 4.09 -9.51
N VAL A 94 1.53 3.38 -8.41
CA VAL A 94 0.89 3.80 -7.17
C VAL A 94 1.90 3.83 -6.04
N TYR A 95 1.91 4.95 -5.31
CA TYR A 95 2.74 5.17 -4.15
C TYR A 95 1.92 5.20 -2.86
N GLY A 96 2.32 4.42 -1.87
CA GLY A 96 1.52 4.11 -0.68
C GLY A 96 1.80 4.91 0.58
N GLY A 97 2.52 6.03 0.50
CA GLY A 97 2.79 6.87 1.68
C GLY A 97 4.07 6.51 2.45
N ASP A 98 4.34 7.26 3.51
CA ASP A 98 5.53 7.19 4.35
C ASP A 98 6.81 7.43 3.52
N VAL A 99 6.91 8.66 2.95
CA VAL A 99 7.96 9.04 1.98
C VAL A 99 9.32 9.09 2.63
N VAL A 100 9.49 9.93 3.66
CA VAL A 100 10.80 10.19 4.25
C VAL A 100 10.76 10.35 5.76
N THR A 101 11.88 10.04 6.41
CA THR A 101 12.08 10.33 7.82
C THR A 101 12.61 11.77 8.00
N TYR A 102 13.46 12.26 7.10
CA TYR A 102 14.04 13.60 7.14
C TYR A 102 13.81 14.35 5.83
N ALA A 103 13.57 15.67 5.94
CA ALA A 103 13.31 16.54 4.81
C ALA A 103 14.47 16.64 3.80
N SER A 104 15.70 16.44 4.26
CA SER A 104 16.91 16.53 3.44
C SER A 104 16.92 15.58 2.25
N VAL A 105 16.20 14.46 2.32
CA VAL A 105 16.15 13.47 1.24
C VAL A 105 14.98 13.67 0.26
N LEU A 106 14.10 14.64 0.50
CA LEU A 106 12.99 14.95 -0.39
C LEU A 106 13.41 15.25 -1.85
N PRO A 107 14.51 15.98 -2.11
CA PRO A 107 14.97 16.19 -3.48
C PRO A 107 15.27 14.86 -4.21
N MET A 108 16.01 13.96 -3.58
CA MET A 108 16.35 12.65 -4.14
C MET A 108 15.10 11.81 -4.45
N VAL A 109 14.15 11.76 -3.51
CA VAL A 109 12.90 11.04 -3.72
C VAL A 109 12.06 11.70 -4.84
N ARG A 110 12.01 13.03 -4.90
CA ARG A 110 11.32 13.74 -5.97
C ARG A 110 11.90 13.41 -7.35
N ASP A 111 13.21 13.39 -7.46
CA ASP A 111 13.91 13.08 -8.72
C ASP A 111 13.64 11.65 -9.15
N PHE A 112 13.65 10.70 -8.22
CA PHE A 112 13.22 9.33 -8.46
C PHE A 112 11.78 9.26 -8.97
N LEU A 113 10.83 9.89 -8.27
CA LEU A 113 9.40 9.87 -8.66
C LEU A 113 9.18 10.46 -10.06
N LYS A 114 9.93 11.54 -10.41
CA LYS A 114 9.90 12.14 -11.75
C LYS A 114 10.48 11.22 -12.83
N SER A 115 11.46 10.40 -12.48
CA SER A 115 12.16 9.51 -13.40
C SER A 115 11.39 8.24 -13.74
N LEU A 116 10.31 7.95 -13.02
CA LEU A 116 9.42 6.81 -13.29
C LEU A 116 8.72 6.95 -14.66
N PRO A 117 8.36 5.84 -15.32
CA PRO A 117 7.79 5.85 -16.68
C PRO A 117 6.75 6.95 -16.90
N GLU A 118 6.99 7.81 -17.89
CA GLU A 118 6.20 9.03 -18.11
C GLU A 118 4.77 8.73 -18.54
N LYS A 119 4.57 7.68 -19.34
CA LYS A 119 3.25 7.29 -19.85
C LYS A 119 2.32 6.69 -18.80
N SER A 120 2.88 6.25 -17.67
CA SER A 120 2.08 5.68 -16.59
C SER A 120 1.22 6.73 -15.89
N LYS A 121 -0.02 6.38 -15.58
CA LYS A 121 -0.87 7.16 -14.67
C LYS A 121 -0.39 6.95 -13.25
N LYS A 122 -0.10 8.05 -12.54
CA LYS A 122 0.60 7.99 -11.25
C LYS A 122 -0.29 8.55 -10.14
N MET A 123 -0.48 7.77 -9.07
CA MET A 123 -1.28 8.15 -7.91
C MET A 123 -0.50 7.90 -6.62
N ALA A 124 -0.81 8.69 -5.59
CA ALA A 124 -0.23 8.53 -4.26
C ALA A 124 -1.29 8.70 -3.18
N VAL A 125 -1.04 8.10 -2.02
CA VAL A 125 -1.74 8.38 -0.76
C VAL A 125 -0.74 8.80 0.30
N LEU A 126 -1.23 9.41 1.39
CA LEU A 126 -0.40 9.76 2.54
C LEU A 126 -0.35 8.62 3.54
N GLY A 127 0.81 8.46 4.19
CA GLY A 127 0.97 7.63 5.37
C GLY A 127 0.98 8.47 6.66
N ASN A 128 1.17 7.81 7.78
CA ASN A 128 1.15 8.50 9.08
C ASN A 128 2.41 9.36 9.32
N TRP A 129 3.49 9.13 8.60
CA TRP A 129 4.71 9.93 8.73
C TRP A 129 4.58 11.29 8.09
N GLU A 130 3.83 11.45 7.01
CA GLU A 130 3.52 12.74 6.40
C GLU A 130 2.84 13.68 7.40
N TYR A 131 1.96 13.18 8.23
CA TYR A 131 1.30 13.94 9.30
C TYR A 131 2.17 14.18 10.53
N SER A 132 3.10 13.28 10.81
CA SER A 132 3.96 13.35 11.99
C SER A 132 5.08 14.38 11.84
N LYS A 133 5.37 14.79 10.61
CA LYS A 133 6.45 15.73 10.30
C LYS A 133 5.90 17.16 10.19
N ARG A 134 6.16 17.97 11.19
CA ARG A 134 5.67 19.36 11.25
C ARG A 134 6.30 20.33 10.25
N TRP A 135 7.33 19.92 9.53
CA TRP A 135 8.04 20.74 8.56
C TRP A 135 7.36 20.83 7.19
N LEU A 136 6.40 19.94 6.89
CA LEU A 136 5.50 20.07 5.75
C LEU A 136 4.04 19.99 6.21
N LYS A 137 3.18 20.83 5.61
CA LYS A 137 1.73 20.78 5.78
C LYS A 137 1.11 19.87 4.72
N HIS A 138 -0.13 19.48 4.93
CA HIS A 138 -0.88 18.65 3.98
C HIS A 138 -0.86 19.20 2.54
N ARG A 139 -1.05 20.51 2.36
CA ARG A 139 -0.97 21.17 1.03
C ARG A 139 0.41 21.06 0.38
N ASP A 140 1.45 21.01 1.20
CA ASP A 140 2.83 20.96 0.72
C ASP A 140 3.17 19.55 0.22
N TRP A 141 2.57 18.51 0.82
CA TRP A 141 2.62 17.14 0.31
C TRP A 141 1.89 17.01 -1.03
N ARG A 142 0.73 17.66 -1.18
CA ARG A 142 0.03 17.69 -2.47
C ARG A 142 0.92 18.31 -3.55
N ALA A 143 1.49 19.48 -3.28
CA ALA A 143 2.42 20.13 -4.21
C ALA A 143 3.66 19.29 -4.51
N PHE A 144 4.20 18.57 -3.50
CA PHE A 144 5.32 17.64 -3.68
C PHE A 144 4.97 16.53 -4.68
N PHE A 145 3.86 15.84 -4.49
CA PHE A 145 3.45 14.75 -5.35
C PHE A 145 3.05 15.24 -6.75
N GLU A 146 2.27 16.30 -6.85
CA GLU A 146 1.85 16.87 -8.15
C GLU A 146 3.05 17.37 -8.96
N SER A 147 4.02 18.01 -8.32
CA SER A 147 5.27 18.41 -9.00
C SER A 147 6.15 17.24 -9.42
N SER A 148 5.88 16.05 -8.90
CA SER A 148 6.54 14.78 -9.25
C SER A 148 5.72 13.96 -10.26
N GLY A 149 4.61 14.49 -10.76
CA GLY A 149 3.74 13.83 -11.72
C GLY A 149 2.73 12.84 -11.12
N PHE A 150 2.56 12.85 -9.80
CA PHE A 150 1.59 12.00 -9.09
C PHE A 150 0.36 12.80 -8.69
N LYS A 151 -0.83 12.23 -8.89
CA LYS A 151 -2.07 12.75 -8.28
C LYS A 151 -2.17 12.23 -6.85
N LEU A 152 -2.15 13.12 -5.87
CA LEU A 152 -2.38 12.77 -4.47
C LEU A 152 -3.88 12.60 -4.22
N LEU A 153 -4.26 11.45 -3.64
CA LEU A 153 -5.63 11.11 -3.27
C LEU A 153 -5.75 11.05 -1.74
N VAL A 154 -6.62 11.89 -1.18
CA VAL A 154 -6.90 11.94 0.26
C VAL A 154 -8.41 12.01 0.44
N ASN A 155 -9.05 10.88 0.68
CA ASN A 155 -10.50 10.68 0.62
C ASN A 155 -11.08 11.13 -0.74
N GLU A 156 -10.32 10.89 -1.79
CA GLU A 156 -10.64 11.32 -3.15
C GLU A 156 -10.56 10.15 -4.12
N SER A 157 -11.37 10.23 -5.17
CA SER A 157 -11.29 9.29 -6.29
C SER A 157 -10.59 9.90 -7.50
N CYS A 158 -10.07 9.01 -8.34
CA CYS A 158 -9.57 9.32 -9.64
C CYS A 158 -9.99 8.25 -10.64
N GLU A 159 -10.58 8.66 -11.74
CA GLU A 159 -11.04 7.75 -12.78
C GLU A 159 -10.11 7.77 -13.99
N PHE A 160 -9.85 6.60 -14.53
CA PHE A 160 -9.14 6.39 -15.79
C PHE A 160 -9.82 5.27 -16.55
N ASP A 161 -10.43 5.57 -17.68
CA ASP A 161 -11.13 4.61 -18.53
C ASP A 161 -12.03 3.66 -17.69
N ASP A 162 -11.64 2.40 -17.57
CA ASP A 162 -12.39 1.35 -16.88
C ASP A 162 -12.05 1.23 -15.37
N PHE A 163 -11.23 2.15 -14.84
CA PHE A 163 -10.76 2.11 -13.45
C PHE A 163 -11.25 3.27 -12.62
N LEU A 164 -11.60 2.99 -11.37
CA LEU A 164 -11.72 3.98 -10.32
C LEU A 164 -10.71 3.66 -9.22
N PHE A 165 -9.78 4.57 -8.99
CA PHE A 165 -8.89 4.54 -7.83
C PHE A 165 -9.44 5.44 -6.74
N TYR A 166 -9.58 4.90 -5.53
CA TYR A 166 -9.98 5.68 -4.35
C TYR A 166 -8.85 5.66 -3.32
N GLY A 167 -8.30 6.83 -2.99
CA GLY A 167 -7.30 6.99 -1.94
C GLY A 167 -7.92 7.42 -0.63
N THR A 168 -7.65 6.65 0.44
CA THR A 168 -8.07 7.04 1.80
C THR A 168 -7.06 8.00 2.43
N ASP A 169 -7.52 8.76 3.41
CA ASP A 169 -6.62 9.42 4.35
C ASP A 169 -5.98 8.43 5.34
N ASP A 170 -5.03 8.88 6.15
CA ASP A 170 -4.40 8.04 7.18
C ASP A 170 -5.32 7.80 8.38
N LEU A 171 -5.46 6.54 8.78
CA LEU A 171 -6.36 6.14 9.87
C LEU A 171 -5.94 6.66 11.25
N ARG A 172 -4.64 6.94 11.45
CA ARG A 172 -4.10 7.30 12.78
C ARG A 172 -3.98 8.79 12.99
N LYS A 173 -3.78 9.54 11.91
CA LYS A 173 -3.39 10.95 11.94
C LYS A 173 -4.27 11.87 11.13
N GLY A 174 -4.96 11.32 10.12
CA GLY A 174 -5.91 12.01 9.27
C GLY A 174 -7.36 11.79 9.69
N GLU A 175 -8.29 12.21 8.84
CA GLU A 175 -9.71 11.95 8.93
C GLU A 175 -10.11 10.99 7.81
N ILE A 176 -10.41 9.74 8.16
CA ILE A 176 -10.69 8.72 7.14
C ILE A 176 -12.17 8.70 6.77
N LEU A 177 -12.44 8.87 5.48
CA LEU A 177 -13.77 8.79 4.90
C LEU A 177 -13.81 7.68 3.84
N GLY A 178 -14.96 7.06 3.68
CA GLY A 178 -15.25 6.18 2.54
C GLY A 178 -15.75 6.97 1.34
N PRO A 179 -15.76 6.39 0.13
CA PRO A 179 -16.37 7.01 -1.03
C PRO A 179 -17.87 7.19 -0.80
N LYS A 180 -18.41 8.27 -1.34
CA LYS A 180 -19.88 8.54 -1.29
C LYS A 180 -20.65 7.56 -2.15
N GLU A 181 -20.08 7.22 -3.30
CA GLU A 181 -20.64 6.29 -4.27
C GLU A 181 -19.54 5.39 -4.81
N VAL A 182 -19.89 4.17 -5.12
CA VAL A 182 -19.01 3.18 -5.74
C VAL A 182 -19.69 2.66 -7.00
N PRO A 183 -19.19 2.97 -8.20
CA PRO A 183 -19.81 2.56 -9.45
C PRO A 183 -19.83 1.04 -9.63
N ASP A 184 -20.75 0.57 -10.46
CA ASP A 184 -20.91 -0.87 -10.78
C ASP A 184 -20.24 -1.27 -12.08
N ASP A 185 -19.74 -0.32 -12.86
CA ASP A 185 -19.22 -0.49 -14.21
C ASP A 185 -17.72 -0.29 -14.34
N LYS A 186 -17.00 -0.15 -13.21
CA LYS A 186 -15.56 0.08 -13.19
C LYS A 186 -14.81 -0.89 -12.28
N GLU A 187 -13.57 -1.14 -12.61
CA GLU A 187 -12.62 -1.84 -11.74
C GLU A 187 -12.24 -0.92 -10.57
N ILE A 188 -12.64 -1.29 -9.35
CA ILE A 188 -12.44 -0.45 -8.16
C ILE A 188 -11.16 -0.88 -7.44
N ILE A 189 -10.22 0.05 -7.32
CA ILE A 189 -8.96 -0.15 -6.60
C ILE A 189 -8.86 0.85 -5.46
N PHE A 190 -8.80 0.34 -4.22
CA PHE A 190 -8.57 1.16 -3.04
C PHE A 190 -7.08 1.27 -2.73
N LEU A 191 -6.64 2.50 -2.48
CA LEU A 191 -5.32 2.85 -2.02
C LEU A 191 -5.43 3.27 -0.55
N ALA A 192 -4.91 2.47 0.34
CA ALA A 192 -4.97 2.73 1.77
C ALA A 192 -3.58 2.47 2.36
N HIS A 193 -2.92 3.50 2.91
CA HIS A 193 -1.59 3.32 3.48
C HIS A 193 -1.54 2.13 4.44
N SER A 194 -2.51 2.03 5.35
CA SER A 194 -2.64 0.90 6.26
C SER A 194 -3.78 -0.04 5.85
N PRO A 195 -3.62 -1.38 5.94
CA PRO A 195 -4.73 -2.31 5.72
C PRO A 195 -5.90 -2.06 6.69
N ASP A 196 -5.60 -1.56 7.88
CA ASP A 196 -6.59 -1.20 8.89
C ASP A 196 -7.53 -0.08 8.41
N ALA A 197 -7.05 0.82 7.55
CA ALA A 197 -7.83 1.93 7.02
C ALA A 197 -8.98 1.40 6.14
N PHE A 198 -8.67 0.51 5.20
CA PHE A 198 -9.72 -0.10 4.37
C PHE A 198 -10.71 -0.92 5.19
N ILE A 199 -10.23 -1.73 6.15
CA ILE A 199 -11.10 -2.51 7.03
C ILE A 199 -12.02 -1.60 7.86
N HIS A 200 -11.55 -0.40 8.22
CA HIS A 200 -12.34 0.57 8.98
C HIS A 200 -13.53 1.12 8.18
N ILE A 201 -13.32 1.48 6.91
CA ILE A 201 -14.36 2.09 6.07
C ILE A 201 -15.22 1.07 5.32
N SER A 202 -14.73 -0.16 5.14
CA SER A 202 -15.43 -1.16 4.36
C SER A 202 -16.76 -1.56 5.00
N ASN A 203 -17.81 -1.52 4.21
CA ASN A 203 -19.10 -2.16 4.42
C ASN A 203 -19.30 -3.25 3.36
N ASN A 204 -20.45 -3.92 3.34
CA ASN A 204 -20.70 -5.00 2.38
C ASN A 204 -20.63 -4.50 0.93
N GLU A 205 -21.23 -3.35 0.64
CA GLU A 205 -21.26 -2.76 -0.69
C GLU A 205 -19.84 -2.44 -1.19
N ILE A 206 -19.06 -1.71 -0.36
CA ILE A 206 -17.66 -1.39 -0.70
C ILE A 206 -16.85 -2.67 -0.92
N LEU A 207 -17.02 -3.68 -0.06
CA LEU A 207 -16.32 -4.95 -0.21
C LEU A 207 -16.68 -5.65 -1.53
N GLU A 208 -17.97 -5.79 -1.83
CA GLU A 208 -18.42 -6.51 -3.01
C GLU A 208 -18.01 -5.84 -4.32
N LYS A 209 -17.98 -4.50 -4.34
CA LYS A 209 -17.58 -3.72 -5.52
C LYS A 209 -16.06 -3.61 -5.69
N THR A 210 -15.30 -3.66 -4.60
CA THR A 210 -13.84 -3.52 -4.65
C THR A 210 -13.17 -4.77 -5.22
N SER A 211 -12.31 -4.58 -6.20
CA SER A 211 -11.49 -5.66 -6.78
C SER A 211 -10.20 -5.85 -6.01
N LEU A 212 -9.53 -4.74 -5.71
CA LEU A 212 -8.20 -4.75 -5.13
C LEU A 212 -8.01 -3.63 -4.11
N VAL A 213 -7.34 -3.95 -3.02
CA VAL A 213 -6.82 -2.99 -2.04
C VAL A 213 -5.31 -3.05 -2.03
N LEU A 214 -4.65 -1.91 -2.14
CA LEU A 214 -3.20 -1.78 -2.05
C LEU A 214 -2.84 -1.10 -0.73
N SER A 215 -2.03 -1.77 0.09
CA SER A 215 -1.64 -1.29 1.43
C SER A 215 -0.16 -1.53 1.73
N GLY A 216 0.41 -0.70 2.59
CA GLY A 216 1.76 -0.78 3.14
C GLY A 216 1.75 -0.76 4.66
N HIS A 217 2.47 0.18 5.29
CA HIS A 217 2.48 0.51 6.72
C HIS A 217 3.09 -0.55 7.65
N THR A 218 2.90 -1.82 7.36
CA THR A 218 3.30 -2.94 8.24
C THR A 218 4.77 -3.32 8.08
N HIS A 219 5.39 -2.91 6.99
CA HIS A 219 6.74 -3.31 6.58
C HIS A 219 6.98 -4.82 6.56
N GLY A 220 5.92 -5.62 6.47
CA GLY A 220 6.01 -7.07 6.67
C GLY A 220 6.46 -7.46 8.07
N GLY A 221 6.46 -6.50 9.03
CA GLY A 221 7.01 -6.62 10.37
C GLY A 221 8.52 -6.45 10.44
N GLN A 222 9.21 -6.15 9.34
CA GLN A 222 10.68 -5.98 9.17
C GLN A 222 11.53 -7.17 9.67
N ILE A 223 11.22 -7.68 10.86
CA ILE A 223 11.91 -8.83 11.49
C ILE A 223 10.91 -9.98 11.59
N ARG A 224 11.18 -11.02 10.82
CA ARG A 224 10.36 -12.24 10.75
C ARG A 224 11.19 -13.43 11.18
N LEU A 225 10.63 -14.29 12.00
CA LEU A 225 11.25 -15.52 12.39
C LEU A 225 10.63 -16.71 11.64
N PRO A 226 11.42 -17.74 11.33
CA PRO A 226 10.90 -18.98 10.77
C PRO A 226 9.76 -19.50 11.66
N PHE A 227 8.68 -19.97 11.04
CA PHE A 227 7.47 -20.51 11.68
C PHE A 227 6.64 -19.52 12.52
N LEU A 228 7.26 -18.48 13.08
CA LEU A 228 6.55 -17.46 13.90
C LEU A 228 6.05 -16.27 13.08
N GLY A 229 6.65 -15.99 11.92
CA GLY A 229 6.31 -14.81 11.11
C GLY A 229 6.81 -13.50 11.73
N ALA A 230 6.10 -12.40 11.49
CA ALA A 230 6.46 -11.09 12.00
C ALA A 230 6.47 -11.06 13.55
N LEU A 231 7.53 -10.52 14.15
CA LEU A 231 7.59 -10.34 15.60
C LEU A 231 6.66 -9.23 16.07
N LEU A 232 6.69 -8.10 15.35
CA LEU A 232 5.87 -6.92 15.60
C LEU A 232 5.25 -6.45 14.29
N THR A 233 4.07 -5.88 14.36
CA THR A 233 3.44 -5.19 13.25
C THR A 233 2.79 -3.90 13.73
N SER A 234 2.64 -2.94 12.85
CA SER A 234 1.93 -1.68 13.14
C SER A 234 0.42 -1.79 12.94
N SER A 235 -0.11 -2.91 12.44
CA SER A 235 -1.54 -3.15 12.29
C SER A 235 -2.22 -3.43 13.63
N ARG A 236 -3.46 -2.90 13.81
CA ARG A 236 -4.34 -3.23 14.95
C ARG A 236 -4.78 -4.69 14.94
N TYR A 237 -4.75 -5.32 13.77
CA TYR A 237 -5.10 -6.73 13.60
C TYR A 237 -3.89 -7.66 13.74
N TRP A 238 -2.79 -7.12 14.27
CA TRP A 238 -1.56 -7.88 14.50
C TRP A 238 -1.07 -8.54 13.21
N ARG A 239 -0.71 -9.80 13.23
CA ARG A 239 -0.17 -10.54 12.09
C ARG A 239 -1.21 -10.92 11.03
N LYS A 240 -2.49 -10.57 11.21
CA LYS A 240 -3.53 -10.96 10.26
C LYS A 240 -3.29 -10.34 8.88
N PHE A 241 -2.85 -9.08 8.84
CA PHE A 241 -2.55 -8.35 7.61
C PHE A 241 -1.13 -7.80 7.63
N ASP A 242 -0.15 -8.65 7.96
CA ASP A 242 1.23 -8.20 8.10
C ASP A 242 1.96 -8.06 6.77
N TYR A 243 1.69 -8.94 5.78
CA TYR A 243 2.39 -8.96 4.51
C TYR A 243 1.80 -9.97 3.53
N GLY A 244 1.79 -9.64 2.24
CA GLY A 244 1.42 -10.53 1.15
C GLY A 244 0.00 -10.35 0.64
N HIS A 245 -0.57 -11.40 0.06
CA HIS A 245 -1.88 -11.38 -0.58
C HIS A 245 -2.96 -11.94 0.34
N PHE A 246 -4.08 -11.25 0.43
CA PHE A 246 -5.27 -11.66 1.17
C PHE A 246 -6.50 -11.58 0.28
N VAL A 247 -7.45 -12.47 0.51
CA VAL A 247 -8.74 -12.49 -0.19
C VAL A 247 -9.87 -12.52 0.85
N ASN A 248 -10.89 -11.73 0.60
CA ASN A 248 -12.16 -11.84 1.30
C ASN A 248 -13.03 -12.88 0.60
N ASN A 249 -13.25 -14.04 1.21
CA ASN A 249 -13.97 -15.15 0.59
C ASN A 249 -15.45 -14.87 0.30
N LYS A 250 -16.05 -13.85 0.94
CA LYS A 250 -17.44 -13.50 0.72
C LYS A 250 -17.62 -12.56 -0.47
N ALA A 251 -16.72 -11.59 -0.58
CA ALA A 251 -16.80 -10.52 -1.58
C ALA A 251 -15.83 -10.70 -2.76
N ALA A 252 -14.95 -11.70 -2.71
CA ALA A 252 -13.86 -11.90 -3.67
C ALA A 252 -12.91 -10.69 -3.80
N THR A 253 -12.93 -9.78 -2.84
CA THR A 253 -12.03 -8.61 -2.78
C THR A 253 -10.62 -9.07 -2.45
N ASN A 254 -9.65 -8.60 -3.20
CA ASN A 254 -8.23 -8.87 -2.97
C ASN A 254 -7.58 -7.74 -2.19
N MET A 255 -6.57 -8.04 -1.38
CA MET A 255 -5.75 -7.04 -0.70
C MET A 255 -4.28 -7.47 -0.78
N ILE A 256 -3.43 -6.57 -1.27
CA ILE A 256 -1.98 -6.73 -1.24
C ILE A 256 -1.42 -5.82 -0.15
N VAL A 257 -0.68 -6.40 0.78
CA VAL A 257 0.05 -5.66 1.82
C VAL A 257 1.53 -5.80 1.53
N SER A 258 2.16 -4.70 1.11
CA SER A 258 3.58 -4.67 0.75
C SER A 258 4.48 -4.69 1.99
N SER A 259 5.67 -5.25 1.82
CA SER A 259 6.74 -5.12 2.82
C SER A 259 7.43 -3.76 2.78
N GLY A 260 7.15 -2.93 1.78
CA GLY A 260 7.76 -1.61 1.61
C GLY A 260 9.23 -1.65 1.16
N LEU A 261 9.75 -0.49 0.77
CA LEU A 261 11.10 -0.33 0.24
C LEU A 261 12.13 0.11 1.30
N GLY A 262 11.71 0.81 2.34
CA GLY A 262 12.61 1.31 3.39
C GLY A 262 12.51 0.55 4.70
N CYS A 263 12.95 1.21 5.75
CA CYS A 263 12.84 0.72 7.13
C CYS A 263 12.30 1.84 8.02
N SER A 264 11.31 1.55 8.85
CA SER A 264 10.76 2.55 9.77
C SER A 264 11.77 2.94 10.88
N SER A 265 11.54 2.57 12.12
CA SER A 265 12.38 2.98 13.26
C SER A 265 13.74 2.28 13.29
N ILE A 266 13.78 0.97 13.08
CA ILE A 266 14.99 0.15 13.12
C ILE A 266 15.47 -0.09 11.69
N PRO A 267 16.73 0.26 11.33
CA PRO A 267 17.26 0.08 9.97
C PRO A 267 17.71 -1.39 9.73
N LEU A 268 16.85 -2.34 10.04
CA LEU A 268 17.14 -3.76 9.94
C LEU A 268 15.95 -4.51 9.38
N ARG A 269 16.22 -5.41 8.42
CA ARG A 269 15.27 -6.41 7.93
C ARG A 269 15.85 -7.80 8.11
N VAL A 270 15.06 -8.73 8.66
CA VAL A 270 15.42 -10.13 8.83
C VAL A 270 14.31 -11.00 8.24
N SER A 271 14.65 -11.82 7.25
CA SER A 271 13.70 -12.68 6.52
C SER A 271 12.47 -11.90 5.99
N CYS A 272 12.67 -10.63 5.64
CA CYS A 272 11.66 -9.73 5.12
C CYS A 272 12.31 -8.77 4.11
N ARG A 273 12.45 -9.21 2.87
CA ARG A 273 13.09 -8.41 1.82
C ARG A 273 12.21 -7.23 1.41
N ARG A 274 12.82 -6.23 0.82
CA ARG A 274 12.13 -5.09 0.21
C ARG A 274 11.39 -5.54 -1.02
N GLU A 275 10.25 -4.92 -1.30
CA GLU A 275 9.37 -5.35 -2.38
C GLU A 275 8.89 -4.16 -3.21
N LEU A 276 9.09 -4.29 -4.51
CA LEU A 276 8.34 -3.58 -5.54
C LEU A 276 7.30 -4.57 -6.08
N ALA A 277 6.02 -4.27 -5.90
CA ALA A 277 4.96 -5.18 -6.30
C ALA A 277 4.49 -4.86 -7.73
N LEU A 278 4.49 -5.87 -8.60
CA LEU A 278 3.84 -5.84 -9.91
C LEU A 278 2.50 -6.56 -9.80
N ILE A 279 1.41 -5.84 -9.91
CA ILE A 279 0.07 -6.40 -9.99
C ILE A 279 -0.32 -6.53 -11.46
N THR A 280 -0.78 -7.71 -11.86
CA THR A 280 -1.36 -7.96 -13.18
C THR A 280 -2.79 -8.42 -13.02
N LEU A 281 -3.74 -7.75 -13.66
CA LEU A 281 -5.14 -8.15 -13.70
C LEU A 281 -5.33 -9.26 -14.75
N VAL A 282 -5.88 -10.41 -14.38
CA VAL A 282 -6.00 -11.60 -15.22
C VAL A 282 -7.44 -12.04 -15.47
#